data_bc2dcdaf7edc9272577645b164a2e9a1
#
_entry.id   bc2dcdaf7edc9272577645b164a2e9a1
#
_cell.length_a   1.000
_cell.length_b   1.000
_cell.length_c   1.000
_cell.angle_alpha   90.00
_cell.angle_beta   90.00
_cell.angle_gamma   90.00
#
_symmetry.space_group_name_H-M   'P 1'
#
loop_
_entity.id
_entity.type
_entity.pdbx_description
1 polymer ?
#
loop_
_entity_poly.entity_id
_entity_poly.type
_entity_poly.pdbx_seq_one_letter_code
_entity_poly.pdbx_strand_id
1 'polypeptide(L)'
;MEPRDLALDTAVTRLKAAPGWYTANLPPGWNFLTPCGGVLMTVAMRAMQEELNDPDLRPLSANTHFCSPVPDGPLEVRVEVLRHGGAAAQIRAQLSSTTVPGPGLEVSATFGRVRQGVDVIDVVRPDVPGPEAAQRMDEAVGPGPRAKPLFFENFETRLALGHLWWRPGWDAGPARLMRWFQYKFPQRLADGRFDPLAIPPIADTMPPALIQKLGPDHEPFHAPSLDLTVHFLQDTTSQWLLTNVHARRARAGYATADLELWDDRGTLLAVATQMMMLRRFPAKP
;
A
#
# COMPACT_ATOMS: atom_id res chain seq x y z
N MET A 1 3.31 18.62 -10.24
CA MET A 1 1.90 18.22 -10.01
C MET A 1 1.58 18.57 -8.56
N GLU A 2 0.39 19.08 -8.26
CA GLU A 2 -0.02 19.30 -6.88
C GLU A 2 -0.21 17.97 -6.18
N PRO A 3 0.18 17.86 -4.88
CA PRO A 3 -0.05 16.67 -4.08
C PRO A 3 -1.54 16.35 -3.98
N ARG A 4 -1.88 15.06 -4.05
CA ARG A 4 -3.26 14.62 -4.05
C ARG A 4 -3.73 14.19 -2.66
N ASP A 5 -4.99 14.41 -2.40
CA ASP A 5 -5.67 13.90 -1.22
C ASP A 5 -6.17 12.47 -1.49
N LEU A 6 -5.57 11.48 -0.81
CA LEU A 6 -5.96 10.07 -0.96
C LEU A 6 -7.42 9.86 -0.52
N ALA A 7 -7.84 10.50 0.57
CA ALA A 7 -9.19 10.33 1.08
C ALA A 7 -10.24 10.79 0.06
N LEU A 8 -9.98 11.91 -0.61
CA LEU A 8 -10.85 12.45 -1.66
C LEU A 8 -10.81 11.58 -2.92
N ASP A 9 -9.60 11.18 -3.37
CA ASP A 9 -9.41 10.44 -4.61
C ASP A 9 -9.89 8.97 -4.52
N THR A 10 -10.00 8.42 -3.32
CA THR A 10 -10.51 7.07 -3.07
C THR A 10 -11.94 7.07 -2.49
N ALA A 11 -12.60 8.23 -2.45
CA ALA A 11 -13.97 8.35 -2.00
C ALA A 11 -14.91 7.53 -2.90
N VAL A 12 -15.92 6.93 -2.29
CA VAL A 12 -16.91 6.10 -2.98
C VAL A 12 -18.30 6.70 -2.87
N THR A 13 -19.14 6.41 -3.85
CA THR A 13 -20.55 6.81 -3.86
C THR A 13 -21.43 5.58 -3.93
N ARG A 14 -22.32 5.39 -2.95
CA ARG A 14 -23.30 4.28 -2.92
C ARG A 14 -24.31 4.43 -4.06
N LEU A 15 -24.57 3.36 -4.78
CA LEU A 15 -25.61 3.29 -5.80
C LEU A 15 -26.97 3.00 -5.14
N LYS A 16 -27.87 4.00 -5.16
CA LYS A 16 -29.20 3.88 -4.52
C LYS A 16 -30.06 2.73 -5.08
N ALA A 17 -29.91 2.44 -6.37
CA ALA A 17 -30.68 1.40 -7.07
C ALA A 17 -30.12 -0.03 -6.88
N ALA A 18 -28.90 -0.17 -6.31
CA ALA A 18 -28.23 -1.46 -6.17
C ALA A 18 -27.54 -1.54 -4.79
N PRO A 19 -28.22 -2.09 -3.76
CA PRO A 19 -27.63 -2.25 -2.43
C PRO A 19 -26.30 -3.03 -2.50
N GLY A 20 -25.30 -2.58 -1.73
CA GLY A 20 -23.95 -3.13 -1.74
C GLY A 20 -23.09 -2.72 -2.94
N TRP A 21 -23.58 -1.86 -3.82
CA TRP A 21 -22.80 -1.35 -4.95
C TRP A 21 -22.39 0.10 -4.77
N TYR A 22 -21.15 0.37 -5.17
CA TYR A 22 -20.51 1.68 -5.07
C TYR A 22 -19.78 2.01 -6.36
N THR A 23 -19.63 3.29 -6.62
CA THR A 23 -18.75 3.82 -7.69
C THR A 23 -17.65 4.67 -7.11
N ALA A 24 -16.50 4.71 -7.79
CA ALA A 24 -15.39 5.62 -7.54
C ALA A 24 -14.83 6.10 -8.88
N ASN A 25 -13.97 7.12 -8.83
CA ASN A 25 -13.24 7.58 -10.00
C ASN A 25 -11.79 7.91 -9.60
N LEU A 26 -10.89 6.97 -9.86
CA LEU A 26 -9.50 7.08 -9.44
C LEU A 26 -8.68 7.88 -10.46
N PRO A 27 -8.05 9.00 -10.08
CA PRO A 27 -7.22 9.78 -10.99
C PRO A 27 -5.83 9.14 -11.20
N PRO A 28 -5.15 9.43 -12.32
CA PRO A 28 -3.86 8.83 -12.69
C PRO A 28 -2.69 9.19 -11.76
N GLY A 29 -2.85 10.16 -10.87
CA GLY A 29 -1.81 10.58 -9.94
C GLY A 29 -1.32 9.49 -8.96
N TRP A 30 -2.02 8.36 -8.87
CA TRP A 30 -1.67 7.22 -8.04
C TRP A 30 -1.03 6.07 -8.83
N ASN A 31 -0.64 6.30 -10.08
CA ASN A 31 -0.08 5.26 -10.94
C ASN A 31 1.43 5.05 -10.68
N PHE A 32 1.82 3.77 -10.71
CA PHE A 32 3.15 3.32 -11.10
C PHE A 32 3.19 3.26 -12.65
N LEU A 33 3.00 2.09 -13.24
CA LEU A 33 2.60 1.92 -14.65
C LEU A 33 1.08 1.92 -14.79
N THR A 34 0.39 1.36 -13.84
CA THR A 34 -1.04 1.33 -13.55
C THR A 34 -1.25 1.82 -12.11
N PRO A 35 -2.48 2.03 -11.65
CA PRO A 35 -2.75 2.36 -10.26
C PRO A 35 -2.04 1.42 -9.29
N CYS A 36 -1.49 1.99 -8.21
CA CYS A 36 -0.95 1.23 -7.09
C CYS A 36 -2.04 0.31 -6.54
N GLY A 37 -1.73 -0.98 -6.37
CA GLY A 37 -2.67 -1.97 -5.86
C GLY A 37 -3.18 -1.61 -4.46
N GLY A 38 -2.31 -1.07 -3.60
CA GLY A 38 -2.69 -0.58 -2.28
C GLY A 38 -3.70 0.58 -2.32
N VAL A 39 -3.67 1.43 -3.35
CA VAL A 39 -4.69 2.49 -3.54
C VAL A 39 -6.03 1.87 -3.97
N LEU A 40 -6.02 0.90 -4.88
CA LEU A 40 -7.23 0.17 -5.26
C LEU A 40 -7.84 -0.59 -4.07
N MET A 41 -7.00 -1.21 -3.23
CA MET A 41 -7.40 -1.81 -1.96
C MET A 41 -8.06 -0.78 -1.04
N THR A 42 -7.51 0.43 -0.96
CA THR A 42 -8.10 1.53 -0.18
C THR A 42 -9.50 1.88 -0.69
N VAL A 43 -9.72 2.01 -2.01
CA VAL A 43 -11.06 2.25 -2.58
C VAL A 43 -12.05 1.16 -2.15
N ALA A 44 -11.67 -0.11 -2.24
CA ALA A 44 -12.53 -1.22 -1.82
C ALA A 44 -12.84 -1.17 -0.31
N MET A 45 -11.85 -0.86 0.52
CA MET A 45 -12.03 -0.75 1.97
C MET A 45 -12.88 0.46 2.38
N ARG A 46 -12.84 1.57 1.63
CA ARG A 46 -13.77 2.70 1.82
C ARG A 46 -15.21 2.27 1.58
N ALA A 47 -15.48 1.52 0.49
CA ALA A 47 -16.81 0.99 0.23
C ALA A 47 -17.27 0.02 1.35
N MET A 48 -16.37 -0.77 1.90
CA MET A 48 -16.66 -1.63 3.05
C MET A 48 -17.04 -0.82 4.30
N GLN A 49 -16.30 0.25 4.62
CA GLN A 49 -16.63 1.13 5.74
C GLN A 49 -18.00 1.78 5.57
N GLU A 50 -18.30 2.27 4.37
CA GLU A 50 -19.61 2.85 4.05
C GLU A 50 -20.75 1.82 4.17
N GLU A 51 -20.51 0.56 3.76
CA GLU A 51 -21.52 -0.51 3.89
C GLU A 51 -21.77 -0.92 5.33
N LEU A 52 -20.71 -1.01 6.15
CA LEU A 52 -20.82 -1.31 7.58
C LEU A 52 -21.53 -0.18 8.34
N ASN A 53 -21.34 1.07 7.90
CA ASN A 53 -21.96 2.27 8.49
C ASN A 53 -21.85 2.31 10.03
N ASP A 54 -20.70 1.93 10.54
CA ASP A 54 -20.42 1.82 11.98
C ASP A 54 -19.04 2.45 12.29
N PRO A 55 -19.00 3.68 12.84
CA PRO A 55 -17.77 4.43 13.05
C PRO A 55 -16.85 3.84 14.12
N ASP A 56 -17.35 2.94 14.97
CA ASP A 56 -16.55 2.28 15.99
C ASP A 56 -15.78 1.06 15.46
N LEU A 57 -16.15 0.58 14.26
CA LEU A 57 -15.46 -0.52 13.60
C LEU A 57 -14.21 0.00 12.87
N ARG A 58 -13.04 -0.47 13.28
CA ARG A 58 -11.74 -0.15 12.69
C ARG A 58 -11.24 -1.33 11.86
N PRO A 59 -10.46 -1.12 10.79
CA PRO A 59 -9.83 -2.21 10.08
C PRO A 59 -8.86 -2.94 11.03
N LEU A 60 -8.95 -4.27 11.08
CA LEU A 60 -8.01 -5.14 11.80
C LEU A 60 -7.11 -5.87 10.83
N SER A 61 -7.67 -6.38 9.73
CA SER A 61 -6.91 -7.03 8.67
C SER A 61 -7.64 -6.94 7.35
N ALA A 62 -6.89 -6.91 6.27
CA ALA A 62 -7.42 -7.05 4.93
C ALA A 62 -6.43 -7.81 4.05
N ASN A 63 -6.96 -8.70 3.20
CA ASN A 63 -6.24 -9.42 2.17
C ASN A 63 -6.82 -9.09 0.81
N THR A 64 -5.97 -8.76 -0.14
CA THR A 64 -6.34 -8.43 -1.53
C THR A 64 -5.71 -9.43 -2.48
N HIS A 65 -6.50 -9.98 -3.41
CA HIS A 65 -6.04 -10.71 -4.59
C HIS A 65 -6.17 -9.83 -5.82
N PHE A 66 -5.06 -9.60 -6.52
CA PHE A 66 -5.01 -8.82 -7.77
C PHE A 66 -5.22 -9.76 -8.95
N CYS A 67 -6.46 -9.89 -9.41
CA CYS A 67 -6.87 -10.88 -10.42
C CYS A 67 -6.58 -10.43 -11.86
N SER A 68 -6.75 -9.12 -12.12
CA SER A 68 -6.42 -8.51 -13.42
C SER A 68 -6.04 -7.04 -13.24
N PRO A 69 -5.27 -6.45 -14.19
CA PRO A 69 -4.95 -5.02 -14.12
C PRO A 69 -6.22 -4.16 -14.14
N VAL A 70 -6.27 -3.18 -13.28
CA VAL A 70 -7.33 -2.17 -13.20
C VAL A 70 -6.73 -0.82 -13.59
N PRO A 71 -7.19 -0.16 -14.66
CA PRO A 71 -6.72 1.17 -15.02
C PRO A 71 -7.28 2.23 -14.07
N ASP A 72 -6.70 3.42 -14.09
CA ASP A 72 -7.30 4.61 -13.50
C ASP A 72 -8.59 4.99 -14.25
N GLY A 73 -9.41 5.82 -13.62
CA GLY A 73 -10.72 6.23 -14.13
C GLY A 73 -11.87 5.62 -13.35
N PRO A 74 -13.03 5.40 -14.00
CA PRO A 74 -14.24 4.97 -13.32
C PRO A 74 -14.17 3.50 -12.89
N LEU A 75 -14.54 3.27 -11.62
CA LEU A 75 -14.51 2.00 -10.92
C LEU A 75 -15.89 1.66 -10.34
N GLU A 76 -16.17 0.37 -10.27
CA GLU A 76 -17.30 -0.18 -9.52
C GLU A 76 -16.79 -1.09 -8.40
N VAL A 77 -17.46 -1.02 -7.25
CA VAL A 77 -17.17 -1.88 -6.09
C VAL A 77 -18.45 -2.55 -5.64
N ARG A 78 -18.44 -3.87 -5.58
CA ARG A 78 -19.51 -4.67 -4.99
C ARG A 78 -19.06 -5.15 -3.61
N VAL A 79 -19.85 -4.85 -2.59
CA VAL A 79 -19.58 -5.21 -1.20
C VAL A 79 -20.57 -6.23 -0.70
N GLU A 80 -20.11 -7.21 0.07
CA GLU A 80 -20.93 -8.21 0.74
C GLU A 80 -20.50 -8.35 2.19
N VAL A 81 -21.40 -8.08 3.11
CA VAL A 81 -21.20 -8.31 4.54
C VAL A 81 -21.42 -9.81 4.82
N LEU A 82 -20.34 -10.52 5.15
CA LEU A 82 -20.38 -11.95 5.46
C LEU A 82 -20.93 -12.20 6.87
N ARG A 83 -20.56 -11.31 7.80
CA ARG A 83 -21.04 -11.32 9.17
C ARG A 83 -20.87 -9.93 9.77
N HIS A 84 -21.88 -9.48 10.50
CA HIS A 84 -21.84 -8.29 11.34
C HIS A 84 -22.20 -8.68 12.78
N GLY A 85 -21.19 -8.79 13.63
CA GLY A 85 -21.34 -9.14 15.04
C GLY A 85 -21.15 -7.92 15.95
N GLY A 86 -21.43 -8.08 17.24
CA GLY A 86 -21.24 -7.01 18.22
C GLY A 86 -19.79 -6.54 18.43
N ALA A 87 -18.82 -7.40 18.17
CA ALA A 87 -17.38 -7.12 18.38
C ALA A 87 -16.59 -6.94 17.09
N ALA A 88 -16.99 -7.61 16.02
CA ALA A 88 -16.29 -7.61 14.74
C ALA A 88 -17.26 -7.87 13.57
N ALA A 89 -16.87 -7.41 12.38
CA ALA A 89 -17.52 -7.69 11.12
C ALA A 89 -16.51 -8.30 10.13
N GLN A 90 -16.93 -9.31 9.37
CA GLN A 90 -16.24 -9.87 8.24
C GLN A 90 -16.96 -9.45 6.96
N ILE A 91 -16.21 -8.97 6.00
CA ILE A 91 -16.75 -8.33 4.81
C ILE A 91 -15.84 -8.59 3.62
N ARG A 92 -16.39 -8.69 2.43
CA ARG A 92 -15.64 -8.77 1.19
C ARG A 92 -16.10 -7.73 0.19
N ALA A 93 -15.19 -7.33 -0.71
CA ALA A 93 -15.50 -6.46 -1.82
C ALA A 93 -14.79 -6.94 -3.09
N GLN A 94 -15.46 -6.78 -4.22
CA GLN A 94 -14.88 -6.95 -5.53
C GLN A 94 -14.86 -5.59 -6.21
N LEU A 95 -13.68 -5.17 -6.70
CA LEU A 95 -13.49 -3.92 -7.42
C LEU A 95 -13.09 -4.22 -8.86
N SER A 96 -13.74 -3.58 -9.81
CA SER A 96 -13.44 -3.67 -11.24
C SER A 96 -13.49 -2.31 -11.93
N SER A 97 -12.85 -2.21 -13.09
CA SER A 97 -13.01 -1.06 -13.99
C SER A 97 -14.34 -1.17 -14.73
N THR A 98 -15.00 -0.04 -14.99
CA THR A 98 -16.16 0.02 -15.86
C THR A 98 -15.78 0.15 -17.35
N THR A 99 -14.53 0.39 -17.66
CA THR A 99 -14.02 0.62 -19.03
C THR A 99 -13.26 -0.56 -19.61
N VAL A 100 -12.71 -1.41 -18.75
CA VAL A 100 -11.93 -2.59 -19.16
C VAL A 100 -12.53 -3.84 -18.50
N PRO A 101 -12.90 -4.86 -19.28
CA PRO A 101 -13.46 -6.09 -18.72
C PRO A 101 -12.40 -6.87 -17.93
N GLY A 102 -12.84 -7.50 -16.84
CA GLY A 102 -12.01 -8.34 -15.98
C GLY A 102 -12.45 -8.32 -14.54
N PRO A 103 -12.04 -9.30 -13.74
CA PRO A 103 -12.44 -9.40 -12.34
C PRO A 103 -11.81 -8.32 -11.44
N GLY A 104 -10.81 -7.58 -11.93
CA GLY A 104 -10.11 -6.56 -11.16
C GLY A 104 -9.40 -7.13 -9.95
N LEU A 105 -9.89 -6.82 -8.75
CA LEU A 105 -9.35 -7.35 -7.50
C LEU A 105 -10.49 -7.75 -6.54
N GLU A 106 -10.16 -8.64 -5.62
CA GLU A 106 -11.03 -9.04 -4.52
C GLU A 106 -10.34 -8.76 -3.19
N VAL A 107 -11.08 -8.16 -2.26
CA VAL A 107 -10.62 -7.85 -0.90
C VAL A 107 -11.50 -8.57 0.10
N SER A 108 -10.89 -9.27 1.05
CA SER A 108 -11.55 -9.80 2.24
C SER A 108 -10.99 -9.07 3.46
N ALA A 109 -11.86 -8.52 4.31
CA ALA A 109 -11.43 -7.74 5.47
C ALA A 109 -12.19 -8.11 6.75
N THR A 110 -11.51 -7.89 7.87
CA THR A 110 -12.09 -7.93 9.21
C THR A 110 -11.98 -6.54 9.82
N PHE A 111 -13.11 -6.03 10.26
CA PHE A 111 -13.20 -4.82 11.07
C PHE A 111 -13.59 -5.20 12.50
N GLY A 112 -13.13 -4.43 13.49
CA GLY A 112 -13.41 -4.72 14.89
C GLY A 112 -13.44 -3.50 15.78
N ARG A 113 -14.10 -3.64 16.93
CA ARG A 113 -14.14 -2.62 17.98
C ARG A 113 -12.93 -2.73 18.89
N VAL A 114 -12.51 -1.63 19.47
CA VAL A 114 -11.54 -1.65 20.57
C VAL A 114 -12.08 -2.48 21.73
N ARG A 115 -11.23 -3.35 22.26
CA ARG A 115 -11.57 -4.23 23.38
C ARG A 115 -10.52 -4.13 24.47
N GLN A 116 -10.92 -4.41 25.70
CA GLN A 116 -9.95 -4.64 26.78
C GLN A 116 -9.28 -6.01 26.59
N GLY A 117 -7.99 -6.09 26.84
CA GLY A 117 -7.23 -7.32 26.69
C GLY A 117 -5.76 -7.10 27.04
N VAL A 118 -4.94 -8.08 26.70
CA VAL A 118 -3.48 -7.96 26.82
C VAL A 118 -2.95 -6.97 25.81
N ASP A 119 -1.92 -6.21 26.17
CA ASP A 119 -1.16 -5.33 25.29
C ASP A 119 0.31 -5.76 25.37
N VAL A 120 0.78 -6.38 24.31
CA VAL A 120 2.13 -6.96 24.21
C VAL A 120 2.71 -6.66 22.85
N ILE A 121 3.93 -6.15 22.81
CA ILE A 121 4.76 -6.01 21.62
C ILE A 121 6.08 -6.77 21.84
N ASP A 122 6.42 -7.70 20.93
CA ASP A 122 7.64 -8.52 20.99
C ASP A 122 8.56 -8.26 19.79
N VAL A 123 8.59 -7.02 19.34
CA VAL A 123 9.48 -6.53 18.29
C VAL A 123 9.94 -5.13 18.63
N VAL A 124 11.10 -4.74 18.12
CA VAL A 124 11.68 -3.41 18.35
C VAL A 124 11.87 -2.71 17.02
N ARG A 125 11.49 -1.44 16.96
CA ARG A 125 11.73 -0.62 15.78
C ARG A 125 13.22 -0.67 15.42
N PRO A 126 13.57 -0.90 14.15
CA PRO A 126 14.96 -0.87 13.70
C PRO A 126 15.65 0.45 14.05
N ASP A 127 16.90 0.35 14.53
CA ASP A 127 17.75 1.52 14.78
C ASP A 127 18.31 2.03 13.44
N VAL A 128 17.69 3.07 12.91
CA VAL A 128 18.04 3.71 11.65
C VAL A 128 17.91 5.22 11.79
N PRO A 129 18.58 6.02 10.93
CA PRO A 129 18.45 7.47 10.94
C PRO A 129 16.96 7.89 10.88
N GLY A 130 16.60 8.85 11.74
CA GLY A 130 15.28 9.48 11.70
C GLY A 130 15.03 10.22 10.38
N PRO A 131 13.78 10.62 10.10
CA PRO A 131 13.42 11.19 8.80
C PRO A 131 14.25 12.43 8.45
N GLU A 132 14.62 13.28 9.42
CA GLU A 132 15.41 14.49 9.17
C GLU A 132 16.87 14.18 8.79
N ALA A 133 17.46 13.09 9.30
CA ALA A 133 18.82 12.66 9.03
C ALA A 133 18.95 11.68 7.86
N ALA A 134 17.84 11.07 7.45
CA ALA A 134 17.81 10.09 6.36
C ALA A 134 17.95 10.76 4.99
N GLN A 135 18.59 10.05 4.05
CA GLN A 135 18.84 10.54 2.70
C GLN A 135 17.54 10.81 1.92
N ARG A 136 17.41 11.99 1.33
CA ARG A 136 16.28 12.31 0.43
C ARG A 136 16.29 11.42 -0.81
N MET A 137 15.11 10.98 -1.24
CA MET A 137 14.92 10.10 -2.40
C MET A 137 14.33 10.83 -3.62
N ASP A 138 14.05 12.12 -3.51
CA ASP A 138 13.49 12.97 -4.58
C ASP A 138 14.55 13.44 -5.59
N GLU A 139 15.83 13.16 -5.35
CA GLU A 139 16.88 13.45 -6.31
C GLU A 139 16.66 12.68 -7.62
N ALA A 140 16.57 13.44 -8.68
CA ALA A 140 16.16 13.08 -10.02
C ALA A 140 16.43 11.63 -10.43
N VAL A 141 15.36 10.86 -10.60
CA VAL A 141 15.36 9.71 -11.50
C VAL A 141 15.41 10.31 -12.90
N GLY A 142 16.48 10.05 -13.66
CA GLY A 142 16.68 10.60 -15.01
C GLY A 142 15.53 10.25 -15.97
N PRO A 143 15.45 10.90 -17.13
CA PRO A 143 14.44 10.60 -18.14
C PRO A 143 14.56 9.18 -18.65
N GLY A 144 13.44 8.56 -19.04
CA GLY A 144 13.38 7.22 -19.66
C GLY A 144 12.60 6.21 -18.81
N PRO A 145 12.83 4.89 -19.01
CA PRO A 145 12.10 3.83 -18.31
C PRO A 145 12.30 3.79 -16.80
N ARG A 146 13.16 4.66 -16.27
CA ARG A 146 13.37 4.90 -14.84
C ARG A 146 12.76 6.23 -14.38
N ALA A 147 11.83 6.82 -15.15
CA ALA A 147 11.10 8.00 -14.70
C ALA A 147 10.40 7.72 -13.37
N LYS A 148 10.40 8.71 -12.49
CA LYS A 148 9.72 8.60 -11.20
C LYS A 148 8.21 8.38 -11.44
N PRO A 149 7.62 7.28 -10.94
CA PRO A 149 6.19 7.06 -11.06
C PRO A 149 5.37 8.20 -10.42
N LEU A 150 4.22 8.52 -10.98
CA LEU A 150 3.31 9.56 -10.47
C LEU A 150 2.92 9.31 -9.00
N PHE A 151 2.78 8.04 -8.63
CA PHE A 151 2.53 7.63 -7.25
C PHE A 151 3.45 8.33 -6.23
N PHE A 152 4.77 8.37 -6.50
CA PHE A 152 5.73 8.98 -5.58
C PHE A 152 5.69 10.52 -5.54
N GLU A 153 4.96 11.17 -6.44
CA GLU A 153 4.74 12.63 -6.37
C GLU A 153 3.88 13.02 -5.16
N ASN A 154 3.10 12.08 -4.62
CA ASN A 154 2.24 12.27 -3.45
C ASN A 154 2.99 12.17 -2.12
N PHE A 155 4.27 11.79 -2.13
CA PHE A 155 5.05 11.54 -0.93
C PHE A 155 6.33 12.36 -0.89
N GLU A 156 6.75 12.73 0.31
CA GLU A 156 8.14 12.91 0.65
C GLU A 156 8.69 11.56 1.09
N THR A 157 9.82 11.13 0.49
CA THR A 157 10.44 9.83 0.80
C THR A 157 11.90 10.00 1.17
N ARG A 158 12.36 9.26 2.18
CA ARG A 158 13.74 9.26 2.65
C ARG A 158 14.26 7.83 2.79
N LEU A 159 15.50 7.59 2.38
CA LEU A 159 16.17 6.30 2.51
C LEU A 159 16.80 6.19 3.88
N ALA A 160 16.36 5.24 4.70
CA ALA A 160 16.89 4.97 6.03
C ALA A 160 17.88 3.78 6.03
N LEU A 161 17.66 2.77 5.16
CA LEU A 161 18.57 1.63 4.97
C LEU A 161 18.47 1.12 3.52
N GLY A 162 19.59 0.75 2.94
CA GLY A 162 19.70 0.23 1.56
C GLY A 162 20.30 1.26 0.62
N HIS A 163 20.03 1.10 -0.67
CA HIS A 163 20.58 1.94 -1.73
C HIS A 163 19.49 2.50 -2.64
N LEU A 164 19.75 3.65 -3.25
CA LEU A 164 18.94 4.19 -4.32
C LEU A 164 19.11 3.30 -5.56
N TRP A 165 18.18 2.35 -5.77
CA TRP A 165 18.31 1.27 -6.75
C TRP A 165 18.43 1.74 -8.21
N TRP A 166 18.16 3.00 -8.49
CA TRP A 166 18.37 3.62 -9.81
C TRP A 166 19.75 4.27 -9.97
N ARG A 167 20.58 4.29 -8.92
CA ARG A 167 21.95 4.79 -8.97
C ARG A 167 22.92 3.62 -9.16
N PRO A 168 23.98 3.79 -9.95
CA PRO A 168 25.06 2.81 -10.03
C PRO A 168 26.01 2.89 -8.82
N GLY A 169 26.98 1.95 -8.74
CA GLY A 169 28.13 2.05 -7.87
C GLY A 169 27.89 1.64 -6.42
N TRP A 170 26.95 0.73 -6.17
CA TRP A 170 26.74 0.12 -4.86
C TRP A 170 26.81 -1.40 -4.97
N ASP A 171 27.19 -2.07 -3.88
CA ASP A 171 27.31 -3.53 -3.81
C ASP A 171 25.98 -4.18 -3.36
N ALA A 172 25.69 -5.36 -3.93
CA ALA A 172 24.54 -6.15 -3.52
C ALA A 172 24.66 -6.58 -2.04
N GLY A 173 23.59 -6.43 -1.31
CA GLY A 173 23.52 -6.72 0.12
C GLY A 173 22.34 -7.63 0.51
N PRO A 174 21.91 -7.59 1.78
CA PRO A 174 20.65 -8.22 2.19
C PRO A 174 19.46 -7.66 1.42
N ALA A 175 18.44 -8.50 1.16
CA ALA A 175 17.20 -8.08 0.49
C ALA A 175 16.32 -7.22 1.43
N ARG A 176 16.87 -6.19 2.01
CA ARG A 176 16.23 -5.29 2.98
C ARG A 176 16.26 -3.85 2.50
N LEU A 177 15.15 -3.15 2.70
CA LEU A 177 15.03 -1.74 2.37
C LEU A 177 14.17 -1.05 3.43
N MET A 178 14.68 0.06 3.98
CA MET A 178 13.89 0.87 4.90
C MET A 178 13.77 2.28 4.37
N ARG A 179 12.54 2.76 4.34
CA ARG A 179 12.21 4.09 3.83
C ARG A 179 11.21 4.79 4.72
N TRP A 180 11.46 6.05 4.95
CA TRP A 180 10.47 6.96 5.52
C TRP A 180 9.55 7.46 4.41
N PHE A 181 8.27 7.49 4.72
CA PHE A 181 7.22 8.09 3.89
C PHE A 181 6.47 9.15 4.69
N GLN A 182 6.21 10.26 4.05
CA GLN A 182 5.25 11.26 4.52
C GLN A 182 4.36 11.62 3.34
N TYR A 183 3.04 11.57 3.52
CA TYR A 183 2.12 12.12 2.53
C TYR A 183 2.29 13.63 2.46
N LYS A 184 2.47 14.20 1.28
CA LYS A 184 2.55 15.66 1.10
C LYS A 184 1.22 16.34 1.40
N PHE A 185 0.10 15.66 1.15
CA PHE A 185 -1.21 16.03 1.65
C PHE A 185 -1.53 15.15 2.86
N PRO A 186 -1.63 15.70 4.08
CA PRO A 186 -1.78 14.91 5.31
C PRO A 186 -3.05 14.07 5.31
N GLN A 187 -2.93 12.75 5.49
CA GLN A 187 -4.04 11.81 5.55
C GLN A 187 -4.50 11.66 7.01
N ARG A 188 -5.53 12.40 7.41
CA ARG A 188 -6.01 12.45 8.79
C ARG A 188 -7.51 12.26 8.89
N LEU A 189 -7.91 11.54 9.93
CA LEU A 189 -9.28 11.48 10.40
C LEU A 189 -9.67 12.79 11.10
N ALA A 190 -10.96 12.99 11.34
CA ALA A 190 -11.48 14.19 11.98
C ALA A 190 -10.95 14.40 13.42
N ASP A 191 -10.55 13.32 14.11
CA ASP A 191 -9.95 13.35 15.44
C ASP A 191 -8.42 13.60 15.44
N GLY A 192 -7.83 13.83 14.27
CA GLY A 192 -6.41 14.11 14.08
C GLY A 192 -5.51 12.88 13.97
N ARG A 193 -6.03 11.66 14.16
CA ARG A 193 -5.29 10.43 13.92
C ARG A 193 -4.98 10.27 12.42
N PHE A 194 -3.90 9.56 12.13
CA PHE A 194 -3.60 9.13 10.77
C PHE A 194 -4.70 8.17 10.26
N ASP A 195 -5.14 8.36 9.03
CA ASP A 195 -6.14 7.48 8.43
C ASP A 195 -5.53 6.08 8.16
N PRO A 196 -5.99 5.00 8.81
CA PRO A 196 -5.44 3.67 8.61
C PRO A 196 -5.60 3.18 7.16
N LEU A 197 -6.58 3.69 6.41
CA LEU A 197 -6.74 3.35 4.99
C LEU A 197 -5.70 4.04 4.07
N ALA A 198 -4.84 4.87 4.62
CA ALA A 198 -3.65 5.37 3.94
C ALA A 198 -2.41 4.47 4.15
N ILE A 199 -2.52 3.35 4.87
CA ILE A 199 -1.45 2.36 5.04
C ILE A 199 -1.26 1.48 3.79
N PRO A 200 -2.31 0.90 3.16
CA PRO A 200 -2.15 -0.01 2.04
C PRO A 200 -1.33 0.53 0.86
N PRO A 201 -1.45 1.81 0.44
CA PRO A 201 -0.60 2.36 -0.62
C PRO A 201 0.90 2.29 -0.30
N ILE A 202 1.29 2.57 0.95
CA ILE A 202 2.68 2.49 1.40
C ILE A 202 3.11 1.02 1.51
N ALA A 203 2.25 0.14 2.01
CA ALA A 203 2.52 -1.29 2.14
C ALA A 203 2.78 -1.97 0.80
N ASP A 204 2.14 -1.53 -0.29
CA ASP A 204 2.33 -2.07 -1.66
C ASP A 204 3.64 -1.60 -2.33
N THR A 205 4.62 -1.12 -1.57
CA THR A 205 5.91 -0.65 -2.10
C THR A 205 7.09 -1.58 -1.81
N MET A 206 6.86 -2.89 -1.66
CA MET A 206 7.88 -3.87 -1.25
C MET A 206 8.90 -4.28 -2.34
N PRO A 207 8.59 -4.28 -3.66
CA PRO A 207 9.48 -4.85 -4.68
C PRO A 207 10.93 -4.37 -4.66
N PRO A 208 11.25 -3.09 -4.37
CA PRO A 208 12.64 -2.61 -4.37
C PRO A 208 13.56 -3.26 -3.33
N ALA A 209 13.02 -3.92 -2.28
CA ALA A 209 13.83 -4.68 -1.34
C ALA A 209 14.54 -5.87 -1.99
N LEU A 210 13.92 -6.51 -2.99
CA LEU A 210 14.56 -7.58 -3.75
C LEU A 210 15.76 -7.05 -4.55
N ILE A 211 15.66 -5.82 -5.10
CA ILE A 211 16.73 -5.20 -5.89
C ILE A 211 18.00 -5.03 -5.06
N GLN A 212 17.87 -4.77 -3.74
CA GLN A 212 19.04 -4.65 -2.84
C GLN A 212 19.89 -5.93 -2.85
N LYS A 213 19.28 -7.10 -3.05
CA LYS A 213 19.98 -8.39 -3.15
C LYS A 213 20.54 -8.68 -4.54
N LEU A 214 19.86 -8.21 -5.57
CA LEU A 214 20.26 -8.45 -6.95
C LEU A 214 21.41 -7.55 -7.40
N GLY A 215 21.55 -6.37 -6.78
CA GLY A 215 22.57 -5.39 -7.13
C GLY A 215 22.17 -4.41 -8.23
N PRO A 216 22.98 -3.36 -8.52
CA PRO A 216 22.63 -2.30 -9.44
C PRO A 216 22.59 -2.76 -10.92
N ASP A 217 23.35 -3.79 -11.25
CA ASP A 217 23.53 -4.30 -12.63
C ASP A 217 22.53 -5.42 -12.99
N HIS A 218 21.54 -5.68 -12.10
CA HIS A 218 20.55 -6.70 -12.41
C HIS A 218 19.68 -6.35 -13.63
N GLU A 219 19.24 -7.36 -14.34
CA GLU A 219 18.30 -7.20 -15.44
C GLU A 219 16.99 -6.58 -14.92
N PRO A 220 16.52 -5.45 -15.50
CA PRO A 220 15.30 -4.80 -15.04
C PRO A 220 14.07 -5.72 -15.13
N PHE A 221 13.23 -5.70 -14.12
CA PHE A 221 11.97 -6.43 -14.08
C PHE A 221 10.83 -5.57 -13.58
N HIS A 222 9.63 -5.92 -13.95
CA HIS A 222 8.39 -5.45 -13.39
C HIS A 222 7.87 -6.50 -12.39
N ALA A 223 7.41 -6.06 -11.24
CA ALA A 223 6.97 -6.95 -10.16
C ALA A 223 5.52 -6.62 -9.74
N PRO A 224 4.50 -6.97 -10.58
CA PRO A 224 3.12 -6.81 -10.17
C PRO A 224 2.79 -7.69 -8.97
N SER A 225 2.04 -7.13 -8.04
CA SER A 225 1.52 -7.84 -6.88
C SER A 225 0.47 -8.86 -7.30
N LEU A 226 0.52 -10.06 -6.74
CA LEU A 226 -0.51 -11.08 -6.86
C LEU A 226 -1.47 -11.02 -5.68
N ASP A 227 -0.93 -10.73 -4.50
CA ASP A 227 -1.70 -10.46 -3.29
C ASP A 227 -1.03 -9.36 -2.45
N LEU A 228 -1.78 -8.83 -1.50
CA LEU A 228 -1.31 -7.97 -0.43
C LEU A 228 -2.17 -8.22 0.81
N THR A 229 -1.54 -8.62 1.91
CA THR A 229 -2.20 -8.72 3.22
C THR A 229 -1.67 -7.63 4.13
N VAL A 230 -2.58 -6.91 4.80
CA VAL A 230 -2.23 -5.88 5.80
C VAL A 230 -2.97 -6.20 7.10
N HIS A 231 -2.24 -6.23 8.21
CA HIS A 231 -2.78 -6.25 9.58
C HIS A 231 -2.57 -4.88 10.20
N PHE A 232 -3.65 -4.24 10.60
CA PHE A 232 -3.64 -2.92 11.23
C PHE A 232 -3.57 -3.11 12.74
N LEU A 233 -2.56 -2.58 13.38
CA LEU A 233 -2.23 -2.89 14.77
C LEU A 233 -2.51 -1.72 15.72
N GLN A 234 -2.07 -0.52 15.35
CA GLN A 234 -2.13 0.63 16.24
C GLN A 234 -2.36 1.94 15.48
N ASP A 235 -3.04 2.89 16.12
CA ASP A 235 -3.23 4.24 15.59
C ASP A 235 -2.00 5.13 15.87
N THR A 236 -1.83 6.18 15.09
CA THR A 236 -0.82 7.23 15.31
C THR A 236 -1.33 8.60 14.92
N THR A 237 -0.69 9.64 15.44
CA THR A 237 -0.82 11.03 14.98
C THR A 237 0.43 11.50 14.22
N SER A 238 1.41 10.63 14.03
CA SER A 238 2.63 10.95 13.29
C SER A 238 2.35 11.17 11.80
N GLN A 239 3.23 11.95 11.17
CA GLN A 239 3.23 12.17 9.72
C GLN A 239 4.26 11.28 9.02
N TRP A 240 5.34 10.89 9.72
CA TRP A 240 6.39 10.07 9.19
C TRP A 240 6.19 8.59 9.51
N LEU A 241 6.23 7.77 8.48
CA LEU A 241 6.03 6.33 8.55
C LEU A 241 7.25 5.61 7.99
N LEU A 242 7.87 4.75 8.79
CA LEU A 242 9.02 3.94 8.39
C LEU A 242 8.55 2.57 7.90
N THR A 243 8.87 2.25 6.65
CA THR A 243 8.75 0.87 6.15
C THR A 243 10.04 0.11 6.44
N ASN A 244 9.94 -1.07 7.05
CA ASN A 244 11.02 -2.06 7.15
C ASN A 244 10.62 -3.26 6.30
N VAL A 245 11.17 -3.33 5.08
CA VAL A 245 10.83 -4.36 4.10
C VAL A 245 11.93 -5.40 4.00
N HIS A 246 11.56 -6.68 3.97
CA HIS A 246 12.46 -7.79 3.72
C HIS A 246 11.89 -8.71 2.64
N ALA A 247 12.53 -8.80 1.47
CA ALA A 247 12.19 -9.80 0.46
C ALA A 247 12.80 -11.16 0.86
N ARG A 248 11.96 -12.09 1.28
CA ARG A 248 12.40 -13.36 1.91
C ARG A 248 12.91 -14.37 0.89
N ARG A 249 12.23 -14.49 -0.23
CA ARG A 249 12.54 -15.50 -1.24
C ARG A 249 12.10 -15.03 -2.62
N ALA A 250 12.96 -15.27 -3.60
CA ALA A 250 12.61 -15.21 -5.03
C ALA A 250 12.95 -16.55 -5.67
N ARG A 251 12.00 -17.15 -6.41
CA ARG A 251 12.18 -18.42 -7.12
C ARG A 251 11.10 -18.62 -8.19
N ALA A 252 11.46 -19.23 -9.30
CA ALA A 252 10.54 -19.64 -10.36
C ALA A 252 9.64 -18.49 -10.88
N GLY A 253 10.18 -17.26 -10.93
CA GLY A 253 9.44 -16.09 -11.41
C GLY A 253 8.54 -15.44 -10.37
N TYR A 254 8.62 -15.82 -9.10
CA TYR A 254 7.86 -15.24 -7.99
C TYR A 254 8.78 -14.77 -6.88
N ALA A 255 8.33 -13.79 -6.11
CA ALA A 255 9.01 -13.33 -4.90
C ALA A 255 8.01 -13.01 -3.79
N THR A 256 8.42 -13.24 -2.54
CA THR A 256 7.66 -12.84 -1.37
C THR A 256 8.43 -11.82 -0.55
N ALA A 257 7.71 -10.88 0.03
CA ALA A 257 8.25 -9.91 0.97
C ALA A 257 7.29 -9.72 2.14
N ASP A 258 7.86 -9.29 3.27
CA ASP A 258 7.13 -8.80 4.43
C ASP A 258 7.57 -7.38 4.76
N LEU A 259 6.68 -6.66 5.43
CA LEU A 259 6.84 -5.27 5.82
C LEU A 259 6.33 -5.08 7.25
N GLU A 260 7.12 -4.37 8.05
CA GLU A 260 6.67 -3.70 9.26
C GLU A 260 6.55 -2.20 8.97
N LEU A 261 5.47 -1.58 9.43
CA LEU A 261 5.25 -0.13 9.33
C LEU A 261 5.29 0.49 10.73
N TRP A 262 6.22 1.38 10.93
CA TRP A 262 6.46 2.06 12.20
C TRP A 262 6.22 3.56 12.07
N ASP A 263 5.83 4.24 13.13
CA ASP A 263 5.93 5.70 13.17
C ASP A 263 7.32 6.17 13.66
N ASP A 264 7.54 7.48 13.63
CA ASP A 264 8.80 8.10 14.09
C ASP A 264 8.99 8.03 15.61
N ARG A 265 7.94 7.66 16.36
CA ARG A 265 7.97 7.50 17.82
C ARG A 265 8.20 6.06 18.27
N GLY A 266 8.28 5.11 17.34
CA GLY A 266 8.50 3.69 17.62
C GLY A 266 7.24 2.87 17.83
N THR A 267 6.07 3.37 17.37
CA THR A 267 4.82 2.62 17.38
C THR A 267 4.74 1.73 16.15
N LEU A 268 4.49 0.42 16.31
CA LEU A 268 4.22 -0.48 15.20
C LEU A 268 2.76 -0.33 14.76
N LEU A 269 2.57 0.22 13.58
CA LEU A 269 1.25 0.56 13.04
C LEU A 269 0.61 -0.59 12.27
N ALA A 270 1.43 -1.33 11.52
CA ALA A 270 0.96 -2.43 10.70
C ALA A 270 2.08 -3.43 10.39
N VAL A 271 1.68 -4.66 10.07
CA VAL A 271 2.51 -5.63 9.38
C VAL A 271 1.82 -6.04 8.09
N ALA A 272 2.60 -6.29 7.04
CA ALA A 272 2.07 -6.69 5.75
C ALA A 272 2.92 -7.77 5.08
N THR A 273 2.29 -8.56 4.21
CA THR A 273 2.96 -9.53 3.34
C THR A 273 2.47 -9.39 1.92
N GLN A 274 3.36 -9.70 0.97
CA GLN A 274 3.07 -9.60 -0.45
C GLN A 274 3.70 -10.75 -1.22
N MET A 275 2.95 -11.32 -2.17
CA MET A 275 3.46 -12.17 -3.24
C MET A 275 3.50 -11.36 -4.54
N MET A 276 4.64 -11.41 -5.23
CA MET A 276 4.89 -10.70 -6.48
C MET A 276 5.22 -11.68 -7.60
N MET A 277 4.81 -11.35 -8.83
CA MET A 277 5.30 -12.02 -10.03
C MET A 277 6.44 -11.19 -10.63
N LEU A 278 7.58 -11.82 -10.89
CA LEU A 278 8.73 -11.17 -11.54
C LEU A 278 8.63 -11.32 -13.06
N ARG A 279 8.37 -10.23 -13.76
CA ARG A 279 8.26 -10.18 -15.22
C ARG A 279 9.42 -9.38 -15.79
N ARG A 280 10.15 -9.95 -16.74
CA ARG A 280 11.10 -9.18 -17.54
C ARG A 280 10.36 -8.13 -18.37
N PHE A 281 10.95 -6.97 -18.54
CA PHE A 281 10.43 -6.05 -19.55
C PHE A 281 10.59 -6.70 -20.95
N PRO A 282 9.60 -6.55 -21.84
CA PRO A 282 9.76 -7.02 -23.22
C PRO A 282 11.02 -6.37 -23.82
N ALA A 283 11.80 -7.15 -24.55
CA ALA A 283 12.91 -6.60 -25.30
C ALA A 283 12.37 -5.47 -26.19
N LYS A 284 13.06 -4.31 -26.22
CA LYS A 284 12.70 -3.25 -27.18
C LYS A 284 12.81 -3.85 -28.58
N PRO A 285 11.78 -3.66 -29.46
CA PRO A 285 11.87 -4.06 -30.85
C PRO A 285 13.00 -3.35 -31.58
#